data_68b4736e41a56dd457719690bb85e04a
#
_entry.id   68b4736e41a56dd457719690bb85e04a
#
_cell.length_a   1.000
_cell.length_b   1.000
_cell.length_c   1.000
_cell.angle_alpha   90.00
_cell.angle_beta   90.00
_cell.angle_gamma   90.00
#
_symmetry.space_group_name_H-M   'P 1'
#
loop_
_entity.id
_entity.type
_entity.pdbx_description
1 polymer ?
#
loop_
_entity_poly.entity_id
_entity_poly.type
_entity_poly.pdbx_seq_one_letter_code
_entity_poly.pdbx_strand_id
1 'polypeptide(L)' 'MSEQIEGRNAVLEAFRSGKCVDKLFILDGCQDGPVRTIAREARKKDTIINYVAKERLDQLSETGAHQGAVSYTHLRAHET' A
#
# COMPACT_ATOMS: atom_id res chain seq x y z
N MET A 1 -4.60 15.09 -5.28
CA MET A 1 -5.54 14.29 -4.56
C MET A 1 -5.01 12.92 -4.35
N SER A 2 -5.23 12.32 -3.23
CA SER A 2 -4.73 10.98 -2.96
C SER A 2 -5.89 10.06 -2.65
N GLU A 3 -5.70 8.80 -2.92
CA GLU A 3 -6.69 7.78 -2.66
C GLU A 3 -6.06 6.71 -1.79
N GLN A 4 -6.74 6.30 -0.76
CA GLN A 4 -6.23 5.26 0.14
C GLN A 4 -6.81 3.92 -0.26
N ILE A 5 -5.94 2.93 -0.39
CA ILE A 5 -6.34 1.57 -0.74
C ILE A 5 -5.91 0.66 0.41
N GLU A 6 -6.85 -0.09 0.96
CA GLU A 6 -6.61 -0.95 2.10
C GLU A 6 -6.82 -2.39 1.74
N GLY A 7 -6.05 -3.27 2.35
CA GLY A 7 -6.17 -4.71 2.12
C GLY A 7 -5.16 -5.21 1.12
N ARG A 8 -4.59 -6.39 1.40
CA ARG A 8 -3.53 -6.96 0.55
C ARG A 8 -3.95 -7.13 -0.89
N ASN A 9 -5.14 -7.65 -1.10
CA ASN A 9 -5.57 -7.91 -2.47
C ASN A 9 -5.81 -6.62 -3.24
N ALA A 10 -6.41 -5.63 -2.59
CA ALA A 10 -6.66 -4.35 -3.25
C ALA A 10 -5.37 -3.62 -3.56
N VAL A 11 -4.40 -3.67 -2.64
CA VAL A 11 -3.11 -3.03 -2.85
C VAL A 11 -2.37 -3.71 -4.01
N LEU A 12 -2.38 -5.05 -4.02
CA LEU A 12 -1.72 -5.79 -5.09
C LEU A 12 -2.35 -5.47 -6.44
N GLU A 13 -3.68 -5.38 -6.47
CA GLU A 13 -4.38 -5.07 -7.69
C GLU A 13 -4.03 -3.67 -8.18
N ALA A 14 -3.84 -2.73 -7.27
CA ALA A 14 -3.44 -1.37 -7.64
C ALA A 14 -2.10 -1.37 -8.36
N PHE A 15 -1.15 -2.17 -7.87
CA PHE A 15 0.14 -2.27 -8.55
C PHE A 15 0.00 -2.93 -9.92
N ARG A 16 -0.82 -3.98 -10.01
CA ARG A 16 -0.98 -4.70 -11.28
C ARG A 16 -1.70 -3.85 -12.32
N SER A 17 -2.59 -2.99 -11.88
CA SER A 17 -3.34 -2.16 -12.81
C SER A 17 -2.57 -0.93 -13.25
N GLY A 18 -1.37 -0.75 -12.73
CA GLY A 18 -0.54 0.38 -13.14
C GLY A 18 -0.82 1.69 -12.44
N LYS A 19 -1.54 1.64 -11.32
CA LYS A 19 -1.79 2.88 -10.57
C LYS A 19 -0.49 3.39 -9.95
N CYS A 20 -0.41 4.69 -9.82
CA CYS A 20 0.76 5.30 -9.20
C CYS A 20 0.60 5.25 -7.69
N VAL A 21 1.25 4.30 -7.06
CA VAL A 21 1.23 4.16 -5.62
C VAL A 21 2.38 4.97 -5.06
N ASP A 22 2.07 5.97 -4.25
CA ASP A 22 3.07 6.88 -3.72
C ASP A 22 3.73 6.32 -2.46
N LYS A 23 2.95 5.83 -1.54
CA LYS A 23 3.44 5.28 -0.28
C LYS A 23 2.74 3.99 0.04
N LEU A 24 3.46 3.10 0.72
CA LEU A 24 2.91 1.81 1.12
C LEU A 24 3.30 1.56 2.57
N PHE A 25 2.31 1.22 3.39
CA PHE A 25 2.54 0.87 4.78
C PHE A 25 2.21 -0.61 4.96
N ILE A 26 3.16 -1.36 5.48
CA ILE A 26 3.01 -2.79 5.66
C ILE A 26 3.22 -3.13 7.13
N LEU A 27 2.46 -4.09 7.64
CA LEU A 27 2.60 -4.54 9.01
C LEU A 27 3.99 -5.12 9.20
N ASP A 28 4.71 -4.60 10.18
CA ASP A 28 6.04 -5.07 10.48
C ASP A 28 5.97 -6.52 10.99
N GLY A 29 6.80 -7.37 10.43
CA GLY A 29 6.79 -8.78 10.78
C GLY A 29 5.83 -9.63 9.98
N CYS A 30 5.02 -9.03 9.13
CA CYS A 30 4.08 -9.79 8.31
C CYS A 30 4.83 -10.38 7.12
N GLN A 31 4.74 -11.68 6.96
CA GLN A 31 5.45 -12.35 5.88
C GLN A 31 4.51 -13.19 5.02
N ASP A 32 3.27 -12.79 4.90
CA ASP A 32 2.33 -13.48 4.05
C ASP A 32 2.77 -13.39 2.60
N GLY A 33 2.43 -14.38 1.81
CA GLY A 33 2.75 -14.40 0.39
C GLY A 33 2.29 -13.15 -0.35
N PRO A 34 1.03 -12.74 -0.21
CA PRO A 34 0.56 -11.54 -0.90
C PRO A 34 1.33 -10.29 -0.50
N VAL A 35 1.70 -10.18 0.79
CA VAL A 35 2.45 -9.01 1.26
C VAL A 35 3.84 -8.99 0.65
N ARG A 36 4.48 -10.15 0.52
CA ARG A 36 5.81 -10.23 -0.11
C ARG A 36 5.73 -9.81 -1.57
N THR A 37 4.69 -10.24 -2.26
CA THR A 37 4.49 -9.86 -3.65
C THR A 37 4.28 -8.35 -3.75
N ILE A 38 3.49 -7.77 -2.85
CA ILE A 38 3.26 -6.34 -2.83
C ILE A 38 4.58 -5.60 -2.64
N ALA A 39 5.42 -6.05 -1.72
CA ALA A 39 6.70 -5.41 -1.47
C ALA A 39 7.59 -5.46 -2.72
N ARG A 40 7.57 -6.58 -3.42
CA ARG A 40 8.36 -6.73 -4.64
C ARG A 40 7.88 -5.75 -5.71
N GLU A 41 6.56 -5.67 -5.91
CA GLU A 41 6.02 -4.76 -6.89
C GLU A 41 6.30 -3.30 -6.53
N ALA A 42 6.25 -2.99 -5.24
CA ALA A 42 6.53 -1.64 -4.78
C ALA A 42 7.97 -1.25 -5.09
N ARG A 43 8.90 -2.18 -4.91
CA ARG A 43 10.30 -1.90 -5.22
C ARG A 43 10.51 -1.65 -6.70
N LYS A 44 9.80 -2.39 -7.55
CA LYS A 44 9.91 -2.22 -8.98
C LYS A 44 9.42 -0.84 -9.41
N LYS A 45 8.47 -0.27 -8.67
CA LYS A 45 7.88 1.01 -9.03
C LYS A 45 8.39 2.15 -8.18
N ASP A 46 9.45 1.92 -7.43
CA ASP A 46 10.07 2.92 -6.56
C ASP A 46 9.08 3.51 -5.56
N THR A 47 8.14 2.72 -5.11
CA THR A 47 7.20 3.16 -4.09
C THR A 47 7.88 3.14 -2.73
N ILE A 48 7.61 4.14 -1.91
CA ILE A 48 8.17 4.20 -0.57
C ILE A 48 7.46 3.17 0.31
N ILE A 49 8.22 2.25 0.88
CA ILE A 49 7.67 1.21 1.74
C ILE A 49 8.02 1.54 3.18
N ASN A 50 7.01 1.53 4.05
CA ASN A 50 7.20 1.75 5.48
C ASN A 50 6.64 0.55 6.24
N TYR A 51 7.46 -0.05 7.09
CA TYR A 51 7.01 -1.15 7.94
C TYR A 51 6.61 -0.57 9.27
N VAL A 52 5.39 -0.78 9.68
CA VAL A 52 4.84 -0.16 10.90
C VAL A 52 4.12 -1.19 11.75
N ALA A 53 3.90 -0.87 13.01
CA ALA A 53 3.20 -1.75 13.92
C ALA A 53 1.72 -1.80 13.57
N LYS A 54 1.03 -2.84 14.05
CA LYS A 54 -0.39 -3.00 13.80
C LYS A 54 -1.18 -1.79 14.28
N GLU A 55 -0.82 -1.25 15.43
CA GLU A 55 -1.53 -0.09 15.96
C GLU A 55 -1.45 1.08 15.01
N ARG A 56 -0.32 1.26 14.38
CA ARG A 56 -0.14 2.35 13.42
C ARG A 56 -1.00 2.11 12.18
N LEU A 57 -1.05 0.86 11.72
CA LEU A 57 -1.91 0.54 10.58
C LEU A 57 -3.36 0.78 10.91
N ASP A 58 -3.78 0.43 12.12
CA ASP A 58 -5.16 0.65 12.55
C ASP A 58 -5.49 2.14 12.54
N GLN A 59 -4.53 2.98 12.91
CA GLN A 59 -4.73 4.41 12.87
C GLN A 59 -4.82 4.95 11.46
N LEU A 60 -4.04 4.38 10.56
CA LEU A 60 -4.04 4.81 9.17
C LEU A 60 -5.26 4.29 8.41
N SER A 61 -5.78 3.16 8.83
CA SER A 61 -6.89 2.53 8.15
C SER A 61 -8.20 3.24 8.48
N GLU A 62 -9.01 3.48 7.48
CA GLU A 62 -10.31 4.10 7.69
C GLU A 62 -11.39 3.08 7.97
N THR A 63 -11.24 1.88 7.45
CA THR A 63 -12.26 0.85 7.60
C THR A 63 -11.89 -0.23 8.61
N GLY A 64 -10.64 -0.30 9.00
CA GLY A 64 -10.16 -1.34 9.89
C GLY A 64 -9.88 -2.65 9.17
N ALA A 65 -10.08 -2.72 7.87
CA ALA A 65 -9.89 -3.96 7.11
C ALA A 65 -8.60 -3.93 6.30
N HIS A 66 -7.52 -3.45 6.88
CA HIS A 66 -6.27 -3.25 6.14
C HIS A 66 -5.54 -4.55 5.80
N GLN A 67 -5.79 -5.63 6.55
CA GLN A 67 -5.14 -6.92 6.29
C GLN A 67 -3.62 -6.83 6.22
N GLY A 68 -3.03 -5.89 6.93
CA GLY A 68 -1.58 -5.73 6.99
C GLY A 68 -0.98 -4.86 5.90
N ALA A 69 -1.79 -4.24 5.07
CA ALA A 69 -1.28 -3.38 4.00
C ALA A 69 -2.21 -2.21 3.72
N VAL A 70 -1.65 -1.02 3.67
CA VAL A 70 -2.38 0.19 3.32
C VAL A 70 -1.50 0.97 2.35
N SER A 71 -2.08 1.42 1.25
CA SER A 71 -1.32 2.21 0.29
C SER A 71 -2.04 3.52 -0.02
N TYR A 72 -1.27 4.49 -0.45
CA TYR A 72 -1.81 5.77 -0.87
C TYR A 72 -1.40 6.02 -2.30
N THR A 73 -2.37 6.23 -3.17
CA THR A 73 -2.12 6.59 -4.55
C THR A 73 -2.24 8.09 -4.69
N HIS A 74 -1.50 8.64 -5.63
CA HIS A 74 -1.53 10.07 -5.83
C HIS A 74 -2.01 10.33 -7.25
N LEU A 75 -3.11 11.04 -7.38
CA LEU A 75 -3.63 11.38 -8.68
C LEU A 75 -2.99 12.66 -9.15
N ARG A 76 -2.29 12.60 -10.25
CA ARG A 76 -1.61 13.75 -10.77
C ARG A 76 -2.29 14.21 -11.99
N ALA A 77 -3.32 14.95 -11.80
CA ALA A 77 -4.14 15.34 -12.89
C ALA A 77 -3.41 16.20 -13.86
N HIS A 78 -2.45 16.95 -13.47
CA HIS A 78 -1.78 17.72 -14.43
C HIS A 78 -0.44 17.91 -13.97
N GLU A 79 0.27 17.00 -14.07
CA GLU A 79 1.40 16.93 -13.77
C GLU A 79 2.25 17.65 -14.57
N THR A 80 2.28 18.29 -15.06
CA THR A 80 3.19 18.91 -15.89
C THR A 80 4.29 19.26 -15.49
#